data_38b5cbec680d80a81d05615df2e43dfb
#
_entry.id   38b5cbec680d80a81d05615df2e43dfb
#
_cell.length_a   1.000
_cell.length_b   1.000
_cell.length_c   1.000
_cell.angle_alpha   90.00
_cell.angle_beta   90.00
_cell.angle_gamma   90.00
#
_symmetry.space_group_name_H-M   'P 1'
#
loop_
_entity.id
_entity.type
_entity.pdbx_description
1 polymer ?
#
loop_
_entity_poly.entity_id
_entity_poly.type
_entity_poly.pdbx_seq_one_letter_code
_entity_poly.pdbx_strand_id
1 'polypeptide(L)'
;VNVLVVGAGAVGTYLGELLRGIGNDVTYASRDLDAIEPVAADLAIVAVKSYDTESACTTLRRALRDPSAVTIVTPQNGIGNEEILAGAFGTDAIVSAALTVPVERNAAGDVVAAKSGGIAFAPVGTSNPNNWLLAAFSATGLPTTAVRDYRALKWSKLALNIVANATCAILDVLPERMVRDDDVFALEIRALREVRATMKALGIAPIDLPRYPVRALFAASSLPMPAARLILASRIASGRGTKPPSLLLDLRSAKHRTEIDVLNGAVARAAARVGTDAPVNAALARIVDDIANLPQLWAKYRERPSTLVEEVRAERASA
;
A
#
# COMPACT_ATOMS: atom_id res chain seq x y z
N VAL A 1 25.73 -4.47 -8.85
CA VAL A 1 25.14 -3.33 -8.15
C VAL A 1 25.04 -3.68 -6.68
N ASN A 2 25.47 -2.78 -5.79
CA ASN A 2 25.36 -2.94 -4.36
C ASN A 2 24.01 -2.42 -3.89
N VAL A 3 23.24 -3.28 -3.23
CA VAL A 3 21.88 -2.99 -2.80
C VAL A 3 21.78 -3.02 -1.27
N LEU A 4 21.28 -1.96 -0.67
CA LEU A 4 20.93 -1.90 0.73
C LEU A 4 19.41 -2.04 0.90
N VAL A 5 18.96 -2.99 1.70
CA VAL A 5 17.55 -3.16 2.04
C VAL A 5 17.29 -2.71 3.47
N VAL A 6 16.45 -1.70 3.64
CA VAL A 6 15.96 -1.24 4.94
C VAL A 6 14.55 -1.77 5.15
N GLY A 7 14.41 -2.73 6.05
CA GLY A 7 13.16 -3.44 6.31
C GLY A 7 13.14 -4.86 5.72
N ALA A 8 13.68 -5.82 6.46
CA ALA A 8 13.69 -7.25 6.11
C ALA A 8 12.33 -7.95 6.33
N GLY A 9 11.22 -7.25 6.04
CA GLY A 9 9.87 -7.82 5.97
C GLY A 9 9.67 -8.66 4.70
N ALA A 10 8.44 -9.15 4.47
CA ALA A 10 8.16 -9.97 3.29
C ALA A 10 8.54 -9.29 1.96
N VAL A 11 8.16 -8.01 1.78
CA VAL A 11 8.44 -7.26 0.55
C VAL A 11 9.93 -6.98 0.39
N GLY A 12 10.61 -6.49 1.44
CA GLY A 12 12.05 -6.19 1.37
C GLY A 12 12.88 -7.42 1.11
N THR A 13 12.57 -8.54 1.78
CA THR A 13 13.24 -9.82 1.53
C THR A 13 12.99 -10.31 0.10
N TYR A 14 11.74 -10.27 -0.37
CA TYR A 14 11.40 -10.70 -1.73
C TYR A 14 12.18 -9.92 -2.80
N LEU A 15 12.17 -8.59 -2.73
CA LEU A 15 12.89 -7.76 -3.70
C LEU A 15 14.42 -7.92 -3.60
N GLY A 16 14.94 -8.02 -2.37
CA GLY A 16 16.36 -8.28 -2.17
C GLY A 16 16.81 -9.62 -2.74
N GLU A 17 16.05 -10.70 -2.50
CA GLU A 17 16.38 -12.02 -3.03
C GLU A 17 16.26 -12.10 -4.57
N LEU A 18 15.29 -11.42 -5.16
CA LEU A 18 15.20 -11.29 -6.62
C LEU A 18 16.46 -10.65 -7.20
N LEU A 19 16.93 -9.56 -6.61
CA LEU A 19 18.13 -8.87 -7.07
C LEU A 19 19.40 -9.68 -6.81
N ARG A 20 19.49 -10.38 -5.67
CA ARG A 20 20.60 -11.32 -5.40
C ARG A 20 20.65 -12.45 -6.40
N GLY A 21 19.51 -12.98 -6.81
CA GLY A 21 19.38 -14.05 -7.79
C GLY A 21 19.94 -13.72 -9.19
N ILE A 22 20.07 -12.43 -9.51
CA ILE A 22 20.68 -11.95 -10.77
C ILE A 22 22.10 -11.38 -10.56
N GLY A 23 22.75 -11.72 -9.43
CA GLY A 23 24.15 -11.41 -9.19
C GLY A 23 24.45 -10.06 -8.54
N ASN A 24 23.45 -9.38 -7.96
CA ASN A 24 23.71 -8.17 -7.17
C ASN A 24 24.14 -8.53 -5.73
N ASP A 25 24.98 -7.68 -5.15
CA ASP A 25 25.34 -7.77 -3.73
C ASP A 25 24.26 -7.09 -2.88
N VAL A 26 23.60 -7.87 -2.00
CA VAL A 26 22.45 -7.39 -1.22
C VAL A 26 22.74 -7.48 0.28
N THR A 27 22.76 -6.34 0.91
CA THR A 27 22.92 -6.17 2.36
C THR A 27 21.59 -5.73 2.98
N TYR A 28 21.28 -6.26 4.17
CA TYR A 28 20.12 -5.84 4.94
C TYR A 28 20.59 -4.97 6.12
N ALA A 29 20.00 -3.78 6.25
CA ALA A 29 20.31 -2.92 7.39
C ALA A 29 19.84 -3.54 8.70
N SER A 30 20.70 -3.48 9.72
CA SER A 30 20.33 -3.86 11.09
C SER A 30 19.24 -2.94 11.64
N ARG A 31 18.45 -3.47 12.58
CA ARG A 31 17.55 -2.65 13.42
C ARG A 31 18.31 -1.96 14.55
N ASP A 32 19.41 -2.55 14.96
CA ASP A 32 20.33 -1.95 15.91
C ASP A 32 21.21 -0.93 15.16
N LEU A 33 20.97 0.34 15.44
CA LEU A 33 21.65 1.45 14.78
C LEU A 33 23.15 1.51 15.15
N ASP A 34 23.53 0.98 16.29
CA ASP A 34 24.94 0.98 16.75
C ASP A 34 25.74 -0.17 16.11
N ALA A 35 25.05 -1.18 15.57
CA ALA A 35 25.66 -2.29 14.83
C ALA A 35 25.72 -2.04 13.31
N ILE A 36 25.37 -0.83 12.82
CA ILE A 36 25.41 -0.52 11.39
C ILE A 36 26.80 -0.04 11.00
N GLU A 37 27.45 -0.79 10.12
CA GLU A 37 28.63 -0.33 9.38
C GLU A 37 28.20 0.32 8.06
N PRO A 38 28.71 1.55 7.74
CA PRO A 38 28.35 2.22 6.49
C PRO A 38 28.85 1.45 5.27
N VAL A 39 27.91 1.15 4.35
CA VAL A 39 28.18 0.46 3.08
C VAL A 39 28.13 1.42 1.90
N ALA A 40 28.89 1.12 0.85
CA ALA A 40 28.67 1.75 -0.45
C ALA A 40 27.50 1.02 -1.12
N ALA A 41 26.45 1.77 -1.50
CA ALA A 41 25.32 1.22 -2.20
C ALA A 41 24.96 2.10 -3.40
N ASP A 42 24.54 1.47 -4.48
CA ASP A 42 24.00 2.13 -5.68
C ASP A 42 22.47 2.27 -5.57
N LEU A 43 21.85 1.33 -4.84
CA LEU A 43 20.41 1.22 -4.64
C LEU A 43 20.11 1.00 -3.16
N ALA A 44 19.16 1.75 -2.61
CA ALA A 44 18.54 1.46 -1.33
C ALA A 44 17.05 1.15 -1.52
N ILE A 45 16.56 0.07 -0.91
CA ILE A 45 15.14 -0.30 -0.92
C ILE A 45 14.58 -0.07 0.48
N VAL A 46 13.60 0.84 0.62
CA VAL A 46 12.92 1.12 1.88
C VAL A 46 11.60 0.37 1.92
N ALA A 47 11.57 -0.77 2.63
CA ALA A 47 10.43 -1.68 2.71
C ALA A 47 9.94 -1.90 4.16
N VAL A 48 10.13 -0.90 5.01
CA VAL A 48 9.55 -0.86 6.36
C VAL A 48 8.05 -0.58 6.29
N LYS A 49 7.33 -0.77 7.40
CA LYS A 49 5.96 -0.28 7.52
C LYS A 49 5.94 1.26 7.44
N SER A 50 4.89 1.85 6.86
CA SER A 50 4.82 3.28 6.58
C SER A 50 5.02 4.17 7.82
N TYR A 51 4.61 3.70 8.99
CA TYR A 51 4.81 4.40 10.26
C TYR A 51 6.26 4.38 10.77
N ASP A 52 7.16 3.64 10.11
CA ASP A 52 8.59 3.57 10.41
C ASP A 52 9.45 4.29 9.35
N THR A 53 8.84 5.02 8.40
CA THR A 53 9.56 5.67 7.29
C THR A 53 10.54 6.74 7.79
N GLU A 54 10.16 7.52 8.80
CA GLU A 54 11.05 8.52 9.39
C GLU A 54 12.28 7.88 10.06
N SER A 55 12.09 6.78 10.80
CA SER A 55 13.19 6.03 11.38
C SER A 55 14.08 5.37 10.31
N ALA A 56 13.50 4.95 9.20
CA ALA A 56 14.25 4.44 8.06
C ALA A 56 15.14 5.51 7.42
N CYS A 57 14.74 6.79 7.42
CA CYS A 57 15.63 7.89 6.99
C CYS A 57 16.88 7.98 7.87
N THR A 58 16.73 7.82 9.20
CA THR A 58 17.87 7.78 10.13
C THR A 58 18.77 6.58 9.86
N THR A 59 18.17 5.40 9.66
CA THR A 59 18.91 4.18 9.31
C THR A 59 19.69 4.36 8.01
N LEU A 60 19.07 4.91 6.96
CA LEU A 60 19.75 5.17 5.68
C LEU A 60 20.94 6.12 5.82
N ARG A 61 20.79 7.22 6.56
CA ARG A 61 21.89 8.17 6.77
C ARG A 61 23.09 7.55 7.47
N ARG A 62 22.85 6.58 8.37
CA ARG A 62 23.93 5.86 9.06
C ARG A 62 24.51 4.73 8.21
N ALA A 63 23.66 4.02 7.46
CA ALA A 63 24.05 2.83 6.71
C ALA A 63 24.69 3.13 5.35
N LEU A 64 24.55 4.34 4.81
CA LEU A 64 25.11 4.73 3.52
C LEU A 64 26.38 5.57 3.73
N ARG A 65 27.47 5.20 3.04
CA ARG A 65 28.69 6.03 3.01
C ARG A 65 28.46 7.38 2.34
N ASP A 66 27.71 7.37 1.24
CA ASP A 66 27.32 8.57 0.51
C ASP A 66 25.83 8.50 0.17
N PRO A 67 24.95 9.06 1.02
CA PRO A 67 23.52 9.09 0.73
C PRO A 67 23.14 9.90 -0.50
N SER A 68 24.00 10.81 -0.97
CA SER A 68 23.71 11.69 -2.13
C SER A 68 23.85 10.99 -3.48
N ALA A 69 24.59 9.88 -3.52
CA ALA A 69 24.84 9.11 -4.75
C ALA A 69 23.89 7.91 -4.94
N VAL A 70 22.98 7.66 -3.98
CA VAL A 70 22.16 6.46 -3.94
C VAL A 70 20.75 6.72 -4.49
N THR A 71 20.28 5.83 -5.38
CA THR A 71 18.85 5.77 -5.73
C THR A 71 18.07 5.07 -4.62
N ILE A 72 17.06 5.74 -4.08
CA ILE A 72 16.20 5.20 -3.00
C ILE A 72 14.86 4.79 -3.56
N VAL A 73 14.56 3.50 -3.54
CA VAL A 73 13.28 2.93 -4.00
C VAL A 73 12.37 2.67 -2.80
N THR A 74 11.12 3.16 -2.86
CA THR A 74 10.10 2.86 -1.85
C THR A 74 8.93 2.07 -2.45
N PRO A 75 8.83 0.75 -2.19
CA PRO A 75 7.68 -0.08 -2.53
C PRO A 75 6.59 -0.07 -1.45
N GLN A 76 6.69 0.78 -0.45
CA GLN A 76 5.77 0.85 0.69
C GLN A 76 4.34 1.15 0.21
N ASN A 77 3.35 0.60 0.90
CA ASN A 77 1.94 0.92 0.65
C ASN A 77 1.57 2.30 1.19
N GLY A 78 0.45 2.84 0.69
CA GLY A 78 -0.10 4.10 1.18
C GLY A 78 0.51 5.35 0.53
N ILE A 79 0.12 6.50 1.04
CA ILE A 79 0.51 7.83 0.57
C ILE A 79 1.31 8.53 1.67
N GLY A 80 2.36 9.27 1.30
CA GLY A 80 3.16 10.09 2.21
C GLY A 80 4.59 9.60 2.42
N ASN A 81 4.91 8.35 2.07
CA ASN A 81 6.25 7.79 2.25
C ASN A 81 7.28 8.49 1.35
N GLU A 82 6.90 8.78 0.11
CA GLU A 82 7.74 9.45 -0.86
C GLU A 82 8.11 10.87 -0.41
N GLU A 83 7.17 11.59 0.14
CA GLU A 83 7.36 12.96 0.63
C GLU A 83 8.30 13.00 1.84
N ILE A 84 8.20 12.03 2.76
CA ILE A 84 9.12 11.89 3.91
C ILE A 84 10.54 11.62 3.42
N LEU A 85 10.70 10.66 2.51
CA LEU A 85 12.02 10.31 1.95
C LEU A 85 12.59 11.46 1.13
N ALA A 86 11.77 12.14 0.31
CA ALA A 86 12.19 13.28 -0.50
C ALA A 86 12.62 14.47 0.38
N GLY A 87 11.94 14.71 1.50
CA GLY A 87 12.34 15.71 2.47
C GLY A 87 13.70 15.41 3.13
N ALA A 88 14.08 14.14 3.23
CA ALA A 88 15.32 13.71 3.84
C ALA A 88 16.51 13.64 2.87
N PHE A 89 16.27 13.29 1.59
CA PHE A 89 17.32 12.94 0.61
C PHE A 89 17.20 13.70 -0.73
N GLY A 90 16.19 14.56 -0.88
CA GLY A 90 15.89 15.24 -2.15
C GLY A 90 15.01 14.40 -3.08
N THR A 91 14.20 15.09 -3.90
CA THR A 91 13.22 14.45 -4.77
C THR A 91 13.85 13.58 -5.86
N ASP A 92 15.01 13.98 -6.39
CA ASP A 92 15.69 13.28 -7.49
C ASP A 92 16.33 11.95 -7.06
N ALA A 93 16.59 11.76 -5.77
CA ALA A 93 17.08 10.49 -5.23
C ALA A 93 15.97 9.43 -5.09
N ILE A 94 14.67 9.84 -5.10
CA ILE A 94 13.57 8.96 -4.73
C ILE A 94 12.85 8.43 -5.97
N VAL A 95 12.69 7.12 -5.99
CA VAL A 95 11.86 6.39 -6.94
C VAL A 95 10.74 5.69 -6.19
N SER A 96 9.53 6.08 -6.48
CA SER A 96 8.33 5.41 -5.98
C SER A 96 8.13 4.08 -6.70
N ALA A 97 7.72 3.05 -5.97
CA ALA A 97 7.41 1.76 -6.57
C ALA A 97 6.03 1.24 -6.08
N ALA A 98 5.35 0.51 -6.97
CA ALA A 98 4.12 -0.20 -6.66
C ALA A 98 4.27 -1.68 -7.01
N LEU A 99 4.47 -2.50 -5.98
CA LEU A 99 4.50 -3.95 -6.14
C LEU A 99 3.06 -4.48 -6.15
N THR A 100 2.70 -5.21 -7.20
CA THR A 100 1.37 -5.83 -7.35
C THR A 100 1.40 -7.34 -7.14
N VAL A 101 2.56 -7.93 -6.94
CA VAL A 101 2.71 -9.33 -6.49
C VAL A 101 2.29 -9.43 -5.03
N PRO A 102 1.34 -10.29 -4.65
CA PRO A 102 1.09 -10.63 -3.26
C PRO A 102 2.30 -11.37 -2.67
N VAL A 103 2.92 -10.78 -1.66
CA VAL A 103 4.08 -11.36 -0.97
C VAL A 103 3.75 -11.52 0.50
N GLU A 104 4.15 -12.63 1.12
CA GLU A 104 3.95 -12.90 2.53
C GLU A 104 5.07 -13.78 3.12
N ARG A 105 5.13 -13.83 4.44
CA ARG A 105 5.87 -14.88 5.15
C ARG A 105 4.92 -15.99 5.52
N ASN A 106 5.30 -17.23 5.20
CA ASN A 106 4.57 -18.42 5.65
C ASN A 106 4.84 -18.69 7.15
N ALA A 107 4.19 -19.70 7.70
CA ALA A 107 4.38 -20.11 9.10
C ALA A 107 5.82 -20.58 9.43
N ALA A 108 6.56 -21.04 8.44
CA ALA A 108 7.98 -21.43 8.56
C ALA A 108 8.93 -20.23 8.52
N GLY A 109 8.42 -19.02 8.21
CA GLY A 109 9.22 -17.80 8.10
C GLY A 109 9.73 -17.51 6.69
N ASP A 110 9.48 -18.40 5.71
CA ASP A 110 9.91 -18.21 4.32
C ASP A 110 9.06 -17.16 3.63
N VAL A 111 9.67 -16.43 2.70
CA VAL A 111 8.96 -15.48 1.86
C VAL A 111 8.35 -16.19 0.66
N VAL A 112 7.04 -16.11 0.55
CA VAL A 112 6.26 -16.70 -0.55
C VAL A 112 5.62 -15.59 -1.37
N ALA A 113 5.78 -15.68 -2.68
CA ALA A 113 5.19 -14.73 -3.63
C ALA A 113 4.23 -15.44 -4.58
N ALA A 114 3.10 -14.80 -4.91
CA ALA A 114 2.20 -15.29 -5.93
C ALA A 114 2.85 -15.22 -7.33
N LYS A 115 2.43 -16.11 -8.24
CA LYS A 115 2.96 -16.15 -9.61
C LYS A 115 2.52 -14.98 -10.49
N SER A 116 1.49 -14.23 -10.09
CA SER A 116 0.92 -13.13 -10.88
C SER A 116 1.15 -11.78 -10.21
N GLY A 117 1.43 -10.77 -11.01
CA GLY A 117 1.71 -9.41 -10.58
C GLY A 117 2.93 -8.85 -11.30
N GLY A 118 3.47 -7.77 -10.77
CA GLY A 118 4.66 -7.10 -11.29
C GLY A 118 5.02 -5.92 -10.40
N ILE A 119 5.93 -5.10 -10.88
CA ILE A 119 6.35 -3.87 -10.21
C ILE A 119 6.32 -2.71 -11.19
N ALA A 120 5.85 -1.55 -10.74
CA ALA A 120 5.91 -0.32 -11.51
C ALA A 120 6.71 0.72 -10.74
N PHE A 121 7.51 1.52 -11.45
CA PHE A 121 8.37 2.55 -10.91
C PHE A 121 8.03 3.92 -11.47
N ALA A 122 8.13 4.95 -10.64
CA ALA A 122 7.98 6.34 -11.04
C ALA A 122 8.96 7.23 -10.28
N PRO A 123 9.66 8.18 -10.94
CA PRO A 123 10.49 9.15 -10.24
C PRO A 123 9.61 10.10 -9.41
N VAL A 124 10.12 10.54 -8.27
CA VAL A 124 9.47 11.59 -7.46
C VAL A 124 9.90 12.97 -7.96
N GLY A 125 11.15 13.12 -8.35
CA GLY A 125 11.68 14.31 -8.96
C GLY A 125 11.55 14.32 -10.49
N THR A 126 12.38 15.11 -11.13
CA THR A 126 12.39 15.28 -12.59
C THR A 126 13.28 14.27 -13.33
N SER A 127 14.14 13.57 -12.59
CA SER A 127 15.03 12.55 -13.14
C SER A 127 14.23 11.38 -13.69
N ASN A 128 14.56 10.91 -14.90
CA ASN A 128 13.97 9.66 -15.41
C ASN A 128 14.37 8.51 -14.48
N PRO A 129 13.45 7.59 -14.14
CA PRO A 129 13.84 6.39 -13.42
C PRO A 129 14.95 5.73 -14.22
N ASN A 130 16.09 5.55 -13.57
CA ASN A 130 17.29 5.04 -14.20
C ASN A 130 16.97 3.80 -15.03
N ASN A 131 17.27 3.82 -16.33
CA ASN A 131 17.04 2.67 -17.22
C ASN A 131 17.64 1.38 -16.67
N TRP A 132 18.72 1.49 -15.88
CA TRP A 132 19.35 0.36 -15.21
C TRP A 132 18.45 -0.28 -14.15
N LEU A 133 17.67 0.52 -13.39
CA LEU A 133 16.75 0.00 -12.37
C LEU A 133 15.64 -0.84 -13.04
N LEU A 134 15.06 -0.33 -14.12
CA LEU A 134 14.06 -1.07 -14.90
C LEU A 134 14.65 -2.34 -15.49
N ALA A 135 15.86 -2.26 -16.04
CA ALA A 135 16.58 -3.41 -16.61
C ALA A 135 16.88 -4.46 -15.53
N ALA A 136 17.38 -4.05 -14.35
CA ALA A 136 17.66 -4.95 -13.25
C ALA A 136 16.41 -5.70 -12.78
N PHE A 137 15.30 -5.01 -12.55
CA PHE A 137 14.06 -5.69 -12.14
C PHE A 137 13.45 -6.55 -13.26
N SER A 138 13.54 -6.13 -14.52
CA SER A 138 13.11 -6.95 -15.66
C SER A 138 13.94 -8.25 -15.77
N ALA A 139 15.24 -8.18 -15.51
CA ALA A 139 16.13 -9.34 -15.53
C ALA A 139 15.78 -10.39 -14.46
N THR A 140 15.09 -10.01 -13.38
CA THR A 140 14.57 -10.96 -12.39
C THR A 140 13.39 -11.79 -12.88
N GLY A 141 12.85 -11.50 -14.07
CA GLY A 141 11.62 -12.10 -14.60
C GLY A 141 10.34 -11.44 -14.06
N LEU A 142 10.45 -10.46 -13.19
CA LEU A 142 9.29 -9.72 -12.66
C LEU A 142 8.77 -8.73 -13.73
N PRO A 143 7.48 -8.79 -14.15
CA PRO A 143 6.89 -7.81 -15.04
C PRO A 143 7.10 -6.40 -14.51
N THR A 144 7.87 -5.58 -15.24
CA THR A 144 8.33 -4.27 -14.81
C THR A 144 7.82 -3.19 -15.74
N THR A 145 7.35 -2.07 -15.20
CA THR A 145 6.78 -0.96 -15.96
C THR A 145 7.28 0.38 -15.42
N ALA A 146 7.60 1.31 -16.32
CA ALA A 146 7.88 2.70 -15.97
C ALA A 146 6.61 3.55 -16.02
N VAL A 147 6.45 4.44 -15.07
CA VAL A 147 5.36 5.41 -14.97
C VAL A 147 5.97 6.81 -14.78
N ARG A 148 5.37 7.83 -15.36
CA ARG A 148 5.92 9.20 -15.30
C ARG A 148 5.53 9.93 -14.00
N ASP A 149 4.33 9.67 -13.49
CA ASP A 149 3.75 10.34 -12.33
C ASP A 149 3.64 9.38 -11.15
N TYR A 150 4.47 9.59 -10.11
CA TYR A 150 4.44 8.75 -8.91
C TYR A 150 3.13 8.91 -8.13
N ARG A 151 2.47 10.08 -8.20
CA ARG A 151 1.18 10.28 -7.56
C ARG A 151 0.12 9.41 -8.21
N ALA A 152 0.07 9.38 -9.55
CA ALA A 152 -0.82 8.49 -10.29
C ALA A 152 -0.53 7.01 -9.95
N LEU A 153 0.75 6.62 -9.86
CA LEU A 153 1.18 5.28 -9.45
C LEU A 153 0.65 4.91 -8.07
N LYS A 154 0.91 5.76 -7.07
CA LYS A 154 0.58 5.47 -5.66
C LYS A 154 -0.93 5.54 -5.39
N TRP A 155 -1.63 6.51 -5.95
CA TRP A 155 -3.08 6.60 -5.79
C TRP A 155 -3.82 5.45 -6.49
N SER A 156 -3.32 4.99 -7.66
CA SER A 156 -3.86 3.80 -8.32
C SER A 156 -3.59 2.53 -7.49
N LYS A 157 -2.42 2.42 -6.88
CA LYS A 157 -2.12 1.32 -5.96
C LYS A 157 -2.95 1.39 -4.68
N LEU A 158 -3.17 2.59 -4.13
CA LEU A 158 -4.02 2.82 -2.98
C LEU A 158 -5.45 2.31 -3.23
N ALA A 159 -6.03 2.60 -4.40
CA ALA A 159 -7.35 2.11 -4.77
C ALA A 159 -7.46 0.58 -4.68
N LEU A 160 -6.42 -0.15 -5.08
CA LEU A 160 -6.38 -1.62 -4.93
C LEU A 160 -6.21 -2.05 -3.46
N ASN A 161 -5.46 -1.28 -2.69
CA ASN A 161 -5.14 -1.63 -1.30
C ASN A 161 -6.32 -1.44 -0.36
N ILE A 162 -7.20 -0.45 -0.59
CA ILE A 162 -8.35 -0.21 0.27
C ILE A 162 -9.48 -1.21 0.04
N VAL A 163 -9.60 -1.78 -1.18
CA VAL A 163 -10.69 -2.73 -1.48
C VAL A 163 -10.61 -3.93 -0.55
N ALA A 164 -11.72 -4.19 0.14
CA ALA A 164 -11.88 -5.31 1.07
C ALA A 164 -10.75 -5.41 2.10
N ASN A 165 -10.18 -4.30 2.53
CA ASN A 165 -9.11 -4.29 3.52
C ASN A 165 -9.62 -3.83 4.89
N ALA A 166 -10.07 -2.59 5.02
CA ALA A 166 -10.58 -2.06 6.27
C ALA A 166 -11.89 -2.74 6.71
N THR A 167 -12.87 -2.90 5.82
CA THR A 167 -14.14 -3.55 6.12
C THR A 167 -13.96 -5.01 6.55
N CYS A 168 -13.11 -5.78 5.85
CA CYS A 168 -12.78 -7.14 6.26
C CYS A 168 -12.07 -7.18 7.61
N ALA A 169 -11.19 -6.22 7.88
CA ALA A 169 -10.48 -6.13 9.17
C ALA A 169 -11.46 -5.81 10.31
N ILE A 170 -12.35 -4.85 10.13
CA ILE A 170 -13.35 -4.46 11.14
C ILE A 170 -14.31 -5.63 11.43
N LEU A 171 -14.81 -6.29 10.40
CA LEU A 171 -15.78 -7.38 10.53
C LEU A 171 -15.16 -8.74 10.88
N ASP A 172 -13.84 -8.87 10.85
CA ASP A 172 -13.12 -10.15 11.02
C ASP A 172 -13.56 -11.23 10.02
N VAL A 173 -13.75 -10.85 8.75
CA VAL A 173 -14.20 -11.74 7.68
C VAL A 173 -13.28 -11.69 6.48
N LEU A 174 -13.34 -12.72 5.64
CA LEU A 174 -12.67 -12.72 4.33
C LEU A 174 -13.50 -11.97 3.27
N PRO A 175 -12.87 -11.48 2.18
CA PRO A 175 -13.56 -10.76 1.11
C PRO A 175 -14.74 -11.52 0.52
N GLU A 176 -14.64 -12.85 0.38
CA GLU A 176 -15.71 -13.71 -0.11
C GLU A 176 -16.98 -13.62 0.76
N ARG A 177 -16.83 -13.54 2.08
CA ARG A 177 -17.96 -13.37 3.00
C ARG A 177 -18.47 -11.93 3.00
N MET A 178 -17.56 -10.96 2.99
CA MET A 178 -17.89 -9.54 2.99
C MET A 178 -18.79 -9.14 1.80
N VAL A 179 -18.47 -9.59 0.58
CA VAL A 179 -19.25 -9.23 -0.61
C VAL A 179 -20.66 -9.81 -0.64
N ARG A 180 -21.01 -10.74 0.26
CA ARG A 180 -22.37 -11.31 0.34
C ARG A 180 -23.36 -10.35 0.99
N ASP A 181 -22.88 -9.44 1.82
CA ASP A 181 -23.70 -8.38 2.43
C ASP A 181 -23.79 -7.17 1.50
N ASP A 182 -25.01 -6.80 1.09
CA ASP A 182 -25.28 -5.76 0.11
C ASP A 182 -24.90 -4.37 0.63
N ASP A 183 -25.15 -4.09 1.91
CA ASP A 183 -24.83 -2.80 2.50
C ASP A 183 -23.33 -2.61 2.71
N VAL A 184 -22.61 -3.66 3.13
CA VAL A 184 -21.14 -3.62 3.26
C VAL A 184 -20.49 -3.52 1.88
N PHE A 185 -20.99 -4.25 0.87
CA PHE A 185 -20.52 -4.09 -0.51
C PHE A 185 -20.74 -2.65 -1.00
N ALA A 186 -21.88 -2.05 -0.65
CA ALA A 186 -22.15 -0.66 -1.00
C ALA A 186 -21.19 0.32 -0.31
N LEU A 187 -20.73 0.05 0.92
CA LEU A 187 -19.69 0.84 1.59
C LEU A 187 -18.35 0.77 0.82
N GLU A 188 -17.93 -0.43 0.39
CA GLU A 188 -16.72 -0.62 -0.41
C GLU A 188 -16.75 0.21 -1.70
N ILE A 189 -17.86 0.14 -2.43
CA ILE A 189 -18.02 0.91 -3.67
C ILE A 189 -18.02 2.41 -3.40
N ARG A 190 -18.62 2.86 -2.29
CA ARG A 190 -18.58 4.28 -1.89
C ARG A 190 -17.16 4.71 -1.54
N ALA A 191 -16.42 3.93 -0.77
CA ALA A 191 -15.01 4.22 -0.44
C ALA A 191 -14.17 4.38 -1.72
N LEU A 192 -14.33 3.50 -2.72
CA LEU A 192 -13.68 3.64 -4.02
C LEU A 192 -14.09 4.91 -4.78
N ARG A 193 -15.37 5.27 -4.74
CA ARG A 193 -15.86 6.52 -5.36
C ARG A 193 -15.25 7.76 -4.72
N GLU A 194 -15.08 7.77 -3.41
CA GLU A 194 -14.41 8.84 -2.68
C GLU A 194 -12.94 8.95 -3.10
N VAL A 195 -12.20 7.83 -3.23
CA VAL A 195 -10.84 7.84 -3.78
C VAL A 195 -10.80 8.46 -5.17
N ARG A 196 -11.71 8.06 -6.05
CA ARG A 196 -11.79 8.59 -7.41
C ARG A 196 -12.08 10.09 -7.41
N ALA A 197 -13.01 10.56 -6.57
CA ALA A 197 -13.36 11.96 -6.44
C ALA A 197 -12.16 12.79 -5.94
N THR A 198 -11.48 12.30 -4.91
CA THR A 198 -10.26 12.91 -4.37
C THR A 198 -9.15 12.97 -5.41
N MET A 199 -8.88 11.88 -6.14
CA MET A 199 -7.90 11.87 -7.23
C MET A 199 -8.24 12.92 -8.29
N LYS A 200 -9.51 13.01 -8.70
CA LYS A 200 -9.97 14.01 -9.67
C LYS A 200 -9.74 15.44 -9.17
N ALA A 201 -10.07 15.73 -7.92
CA ALA A 201 -9.87 17.06 -7.32
C ALA A 201 -8.37 17.41 -7.18
N LEU A 202 -7.51 16.40 -6.96
CA LEU A 202 -6.05 16.54 -6.95
C LEU A 202 -5.42 16.65 -8.34
N GLY A 203 -6.20 16.53 -9.44
CA GLY A 203 -5.68 16.49 -10.81
C GLY A 203 -4.92 15.21 -11.14
N ILE A 204 -5.16 14.11 -10.42
CA ILE A 204 -4.47 12.83 -10.60
C ILE A 204 -5.32 11.90 -11.47
N ALA A 205 -4.80 11.49 -12.62
CA ALA A 205 -5.45 10.49 -13.46
C ALA A 205 -5.11 9.07 -12.98
N PRO A 206 -6.10 8.15 -12.89
CA PRO A 206 -5.80 6.76 -12.57
C PRO A 206 -5.05 6.09 -13.73
N ILE A 207 -4.14 5.19 -13.37
CA ILE A 207 -3.38 4.38 -14.32
C ILE A 207 -3.60 2.88 -14.04
N ASP A 208 -3.42 2.05 -15.05
CA ASP A 208 -3.39 0.61 -14.85
C ASP A 208 -2.02 0.18 -14.33
N LEU A 209 -2.04 -0.78 -13.42
CA LEU A 209 -0.83 -1.37 -12.83
C LEU A 209 -0.59 -2.76 -13.41
N PRO A 210 0.63 -3.31 -13.33
CA PRO A 210 0.93 -4.64 -13.83
C PRO A 210 -0.09 -5.68 -13.35
N ARG A 211 -0.83 -6.27 -14.30
CA ARG A 211 -1.92 -7.24 -14.07
C ARG A 211 -3.20 -6.69 -13.40
N TYR A 212 -3.30 -5.40 -13.12
CA TYR A 212 -4.46 -4.80 -12.45
C TYR A 212 -5.03 -3.62 -13.25
N PRO A 213 -6.20 -3.77 -13.89
CA PRO A 213 -6.85 -2.71 -14.66
C PRO A 213 -7.59 -1.73 -13.72
N VAL A 214 -6.86 -0.81 -13.09
CA VAL A 214 -7.42 0.13 -12.10
C VAL A 214 -8.42 1.09 -12.74
N ARG A 215 -8.19 1.48 -13.99
CA ARG A 215 -9.15 2.32 -14.75
C ARG A 215 -10.51 1.62 -14.91
N ALA A 216 -10.49 0.32 -15.22
CA ALA A 216 -11.72 -0.49 -15.31
C ALA A 216 -12.39 -0.68 -13.94
N LEU A 217 -11.62 -0.81 -12.84
CA LEU A 217 -12.14 -0.84 -11.48
C LEU A 217 -12.93 0.44 -11.16
N PHE A 218 -12.36 1.62 -11.43
CA PHE A 218 -13.03 2.89 -11.22
C PHE A 218 -14.24 3.09 -12.15
N ALA A 219 -14.15 2.66 -13.41
CA ALA A 219 -15.29 2.71 -14.32
C ALA A 219 -16.46 1.86 -13.80
N ALA A 220 -16.19 0.61 -13.42
CA ALA A 220 -17.20 -0.30 -12.87
C ALA A 220 -17.78 0.21 -11.53
N SER A 221 -16.96 0.76 -10.64
CA SER A 221 -17.43 1.33 -9.36
C SER A 221 -18.35 2.54 -9.55
N SER A 222 -18.30 3.22 -10.69
CA SER A 222 -19.11 4.40 -11.00
C SER A 222 -20.49 4.08 -11.54
N LEU A 223 -20.74 2.83 -11.93
CA LEU A 223 -22.03 2.37 -12.40
C LEU A 223 -23.09 2.37 -11.28
N PRO A 224 -24.40 2.34 -11.61
CA PRO A 224 -25.45 2.07 -10.62
C PRO A 224 -25.12 0.80 -9.82
N MET A 225 -25.50 0.79 -8.53
CA MET A 225 -25.06 -0.25 -7.59
C MET A 225 -25.31 -1.69 -8.07
N PRO A 226 -26.49 -2.04 -8.67
CA PRO A 226 -26.70 -3.39 -9.18
C PRO A 226 -25.69 -3.81 -10.26
N ALA A 227 -25.34 -2.89 -11.18
CA ALA A 227 -24.39 -3.15 -12.24
C ALA A 227 -22.94 -3.22 -11.68
N ALA A 228 -22.58 -2.33 -10.76
CA ALA A 228 -21.29 -2.40 -10.08
C ALA A 228 -21.11 -3.73 -9.34
N ARG A 229 -22.17 -4.20 -8.66
CA ARG A 229 -22.18 -5.49 -7.97
C ARG A 229 -21.98 -6.66 -8.91
N LEU A 230 -22.71 -6.70 -10.02
CA LEU A 230 -22.60 -7.76 -11.02
C LEU A 230 -21.16 -7.91 -11.54
N ILE A 231 -20.46 -6.79 -11.74
CA ILE A 231 -19.11 -6.76 -12.31
C ILE A 231 -18.03 -7.01 -11.25
N LEU A 232 -18.17 -6.44 -10.05
CA LEU A 232 -17.08 -6.35 -9.08
C LEU A 232 -17.15 -7.38 -7.95
N ALA A 233 -18.35 -7.88 -7.57
CA ALA A 233 -18.46 -8.74 -6.39
C ALA A 233 -17.59 -10.00 -6.49
N SER A 234 -17.66 -10.73 -7.60
CA SER A 234 -16.83 -11.94 -7.79
C SER A 234 -15.34 -11.63 -7.87
N ARG A 235 -14.97 -10.50 -8.48
CA ARG A 235 -13.58 -10.07 -8.61
C ARG A 235 -12.99 -9.65 -7.27
N ILE A 236 -13.77 -8.98 -6.43
CA ILE A 236 -13.36 -8.61 -5.07
C ILE A 236 -13.25 -9.86 -4.20
N ALA A 237 -14.21 -10.77 -4.27
CA ALA A 237 -14.20 -12.04 -3.55
C ALA A 237 -12.97 -12.88 -3.85
N SER A 238 -12.61 -13.01 -5.13
CA SER A 238 -11.50 -13.87 -5.59
C SER A 238 -10.16 -13.15 -5.71
N GLY A 239 -10.14 -11.83 -5.71
CA GLY A 239 -8.96 -11.02 -6.05
C GLY A 239 -7.73 -11.22 -5.14
N ARG A 240 -7.94 -11.73 -3.92
CA ARG A 240 -6.89 -12.08 -2.95
C ARG A 240 -6.77 -13.58 -2.71
N GLY A 241 -7.57 -14.41 -3.40
CA GLY A 241 -7.70 -15.82 -3.10
C GLY A 241 -8.20 -16.05 -1.67
N THR A 242 -7.64 -17.03 -0.98
CA THR A 242 -7.93 -17.32 0.44
C THR A 242 -7.13 -16.45 1.42
N LYS A 243 -6.31 -15.53 0.91
CA LYS A 243 -5.42 -14.71 1.75
C LYS A 243 -6.19 -13.62 2.49
N PRO A 244 -6.10 -13.56 3.84
CA PRO A 244 -6.65 -12.45 4.59
C PRO A 244 -6.01 -11.11 4.20
N PRO A 245 -6.78 -10.01 4.19
CA PRO A 245 -6.24 -8.66 4.01
C PRO A 245 -5.20 -8.28 5.07
N SER A 246 -4.28 -7.38 4.72
CA SER A 246 -3.16 -7.02 5.59
C SER A 246 -3.60 -6.41 6.92
N LEU A 247 -4.61 -5.53 6.90
CA LEU A 247 -5.15 -4.93 8.13
C LEU A 247 -5.82 -5.98 9.02
N LEU A 248 -6.50 -6.97 8.44
CA LEU A 248 -7.08 -8.08 9.20
C LEU A 248 -5.99 -8.91 9.90
N LEU A 249 -4.88 -9.19 9.20
CA LEU A 249 -3.73 -9.88 9.80
C LEU A 249 -3.10 -9.06 10.93
N ASP A 250 -2.98 -7.74 10.73
CA ASP A 250 -2.43 -6.85 11.75
C ASP A 250 -3.31 -6.82 13.00
N LEU A 251 -4.64 -6.71 12.87
CA LEU A 251 -5.57 -6.74 14.00
C LEU A 251 -5.59 -8.11 14.70
N ARG A 252 -5.62 -9.22 13.95
CA ARG A 252 -5.55 -10.58 14.51
C ARG A 252 -4.25 -10.85 15.28
N SER A 253 -3.18 -10.15 14.88
CA SER A 253 -1.88 -10.21 15.57
C SER A 253 -1.76 -9.19 16.70
N ALA A 254 -2.88 -8.57 17.11
CA ALA A 254 -2.95 -7.55 18.16
C ALA A 254 -1.93 -6.41 18.01
N LYS A 255 -1.65 -5.99 16.77
CA LYS A 255 -0.77 -4.84 16.54
C LYS A 255 -1.49 -3.55 16.88
N HIS A 256 -0.86 -2.74 17.72
CA HIS A 256 -1.36 -1.41 18.11
C HIS A 256 -1.17 -0.34 17.02
N ARG A 257 -0.35 -0.60 15.99
CA ARG A 257 -0.14 0.29 14.85
C ARG A 257 -0.39 -0.44 13.56
N THR A 258 -1.23 0.13 12.71
CA THR A 258 -1.58 -0.40 11.39
C THR A 258 -1.24 0.64 10.30
N GLU A 259 -1.34 0.25 9.03
CA GLU A 259 -1.15 1.19 7.90
C GLU A 259 -2.44 1.91 7.51
N ILE A 260 -3.51 1.83 8.31
CA ILE A 260 -4.82 2.42 7.98
C ILE A 260 -4.73 3.92 7.74
N ASP A 261 -3.88 4.61 8.48
CA ASP A 261 -3.70 6.05 8.37
C ASP A 261 -3.16 6.48 6.99
N VAL A 262 -2.20 5.76 6.43
CA VAL A 262 -1.65 6.03 5.09
C VAL A 262 -2.49 5.42 3.96
N LEU A 263 -3.52 4.64 4.27
CA LEU A 263 -4.51 4.09 3.35
C LEU A 263 -5.80 4.93 3.37
N ASN A 264 -6.84 4.48 4.05
CA ASN A 264 -8.12 5.20 4.12
C ASN A 264 -7.98 6.58 4.77
N GLY A 265 -7.16 6.73 5.82
CA GLY A 265 -6.85 8.01 6.45
C GLY A 265 -6.23 9.03 5.49
N ALA A 266 -5.34 8.57 4.59
CA ALA A 266 -4.75 9.45 3.57
C ALA A 266 -5.79 9.96 2.57
N VAL A 267 -6.79 9.14 2.22
CA VAL A 267 -7.92 9.58 1.36
C VAL A 267 -8.70 10.69 2.06
N ALA A 268 -9.09 10.49 3.31
CA ALA A 268 -9.86 11.47 4.09
C ALA A 268 -9.11 12.80 4.22
N ARG A 269 -7.83 12.75 4.59
CA ARG A 269 -7.01 13.98 4.72
C ARG A 269 -6.80 14.68 3.37
N ALA A 270 -6.59 13.93 2.31
CA ALA A 270 -6.41 14.53 0.99
C ALA A 270 -7.71 15.16 0.48
N ALA A 271 -8.86 14.50 0.68
CA ALA A 271 -10.18 15.04 0.35
C ALA A 271 -10.43 16.38 1.05
N ALA A 272 -10.24 16.45 2.37
CA ALA A 272 -10.40 17.68 3.15
C ALA A 272 -9.51 18.82 2.63
N ARG A 273 -8.26 18.54 2.23
CA ARG A 273 -7.33 19.56 1.69
C ARG A 273 -7.78 20.13 0.35
N VAL A 274 -8.54 19.39 -0.44
CA VAL A 274 -9.00 19.84 -1.77
C VAL A 274 -10.50 20.19 -1.80
N GLY A 275 -11.13 20.29 -0.64
CA GLY A 275 -12.54 20.68 -0.52
C GLY A 275 -13.51 19.63 -1.07
N THR A 276 -13.16 18.35 -0.97
CA THR A 276 -14.08 17.23 -1.23
C THR A 276 -14.24 16.38 0.02
N ASP A 277 -15.28 15.52 0.03
CA ASP A 277 -15.59 14.70 1.18
C ASP A 277 -15.22 13.24 0.94
N ALA A 278 -14.72 12.58 2.01
CA ALA A 278 -14.45 11.16 2.03
C ALA A 278 -14.90 10.50 3.36
N PRO A 279 -16.21 10.66 3.74
CA PRO A 279 -16.68 10.25 5.06
C PRO A 279 -16.62 8.74 5.28
N VAL A 280 -16.79 7.91 4.24
CA VAL A 280 -16.65 6.45 4.40
C VAL A 280 -15.20 6.08 4.70
N ASN A 281 -14.23 6.66 3.97
CA ASN A 281 -12.82 6.41 4.25
C ASN A 281 -12.41 6.94 5.62
N ALA A 282 -12.92 8.09 6.05
CA ALA A 282 -12.67 8.64 7.38
C ALA A 282 -13.19 7.71 8.49
N ALA A 283 -14.45 7.28 8.40
CA ALA A 283 -15.07 6.36 9.35
C ALA A 283 -14.32 5.03 9.43
N LEU A 284 -14.00 4.40 8.28
CA LEU A 284 -13.25 3.15 8.25
C LEU A 284 -11.85 3.30 8.86
N ALA A 285 -11.18 4.43 8.62
CA ALA A 285 -9.86 4.70 9.19
C ALA A 285 -9.95 4.82 10.72
N ARG A 286 -10.88 5.61 11.23
CA ARG A 286 -11.09 5.79 12.66
C ARG A 286 -11.43 4.46 13.35
N ILE A 287 -12.38 3.68 12.81
CA ILE A 287 -12.80 2.42 13.43
C ILE A 287 -11.63 1.41 13.51
N VAL A 288 -10.81 1.30 12.45
CA VAL A 288 -9.64 0.39 12.49
C VAL A 288 -8.61 0.87 13.51
N ASP A 289 -8.38 2.18 13.60
CA ASP A 289 -7.44 2.76 14.56
C ASP A 289 -7.94 2.58 16.00
N ASP A 290 -9.23 2.83 16.26
CA ASP A 290 -9.87 2.58 17.54
C ASP A 290 -9.73 1.11 17.98
N ILE A 291 -9.94 0.15 17.07
CA ILE A 291 -9.79 -1.28 17.36
C ILE A 291 -8.32 -1.62 17.62
N ALA A 292 -7.38 -1.06 16.88
CA ALA A 292 -5.96 -1.32 17.09
C ALA A 292 -5.47 -0.82 18.44
N ASN A 293 -5.96 0.35 18.89
CA ASN A 293 -5.62 0.94 20.18
C ASN A 293 -6.38 0.30 21.36
N LEU A 294 -7.63 -0.13 21.14
CA LEU A 294 -8.52 -0.73 22.12
C LEU A 294 -9.12 -2.04 21.58
N PRO A 295 -8.40 -3.16 21.63
CA PRO A 295 -8.80 -4.42 20.98
C PRO A 295 -10.16 -4.97 21.44
N GLN A 296 -10.61 -4.64 22.65
CA GLN A 296 -11.94 -5.02 23.14
C GLN A 296 -13.09 -4.41 22.33
N LEU A 297 -12.87 -3.26 21.66
CA LEU A 297 -13.86 -2.64 20.77
C LEU A 297 -14.18 -3.51 19.56
N TRP A 298 -13.27 -4.40 19.17
CA TRP A 298 -13.49 -5.27 18.01
C TRP A 298 -14.70 -6.18 18.17
N ALA A 299 -15.02 -6.61 19.40
CA ALA A 299 -16.22 -7.41 19.69
C ALA A 299 -17.54 -6.73 19.29
N LYS A 300 -17.56 -5.39 19.21
CA LYS A 300 -18.70 -4.59 18.73
C LYS A 300 -19.01 -4.87 17.25
N TYR A 301 -17.98 -5.12 16.43
CA TYR A 301 -18.07 -5.15 14.97
C TYR A 301 -17.92 -6.56 14.38
N ARG A 302 -17.19 -7.47 15.05
CA ARG A 302 -16.94 -8.81 14.53
C ARG A 302 -18.22 -9.49 14.08
N GLU A 303 -18.26 -9.87 12.79
CA GLU A 303 -19.41 -10.53 12.16
C GLU A 303 -20.75 -9.78 12.27
N ARG A 304 -20.71 -8.46 12.51
CA ARG A 304 -21.90 -7.59 12.65
C ARG A 304 -21.92 -6.49 11.58
N PRO A 305 -22.25 -6.82 10.34
CA PRO A 305 -22.25 -5.86 9.22
C PRO A 305 -23.18 -4.67 9.46
N SER A 306 -24.38 -4.88 10.06
CA SER A 306 -25.32 -3.79 10.33
C SER A 306 -24.72 -2.73 11.26
N THR A 307 -24.00 -3.14 12.31
CA THR A 307 -23.34 -2.21 13.24
C THR A 307 -22.32 -1.32 12.53
N LEU A 308 -21.50 -1.90 11.65
CA LEU A 308 -20.55 -1.14 10.84
C LEU A 308 -21.27 -0.14 9.93
N VAL A 309 -22.30 -0.60 9.23
CA VAL A 309 -23.05 0.22 8.26
C VAL A 309 -23.76 1.39 8.96
N GLU A 310 -24.39 1.15 10.11
CA GLU A 310 -25.07 2.18 10.90
C GLU A 310 -24.09 3.24 11.40
N GLU A 311 -22.93 2.83 11.90
CA GLU A 311 -21.92 3.77 12.41
C GLU A 311 -21.34 4.66 11.28
N VAL A 312 -21.02 4.07 10.12
CA VAL A 312 -20.55 4.85 8.97
C VAL A 312 -21.64 5.79 8.44
N ARG A 313 -22.92 5.40 8.51
CA ARG A 313 -24.05 6.26 8.11
C ARG A 313 -24.23 7.44 9.08
N ALA A 314 -24.12 7.20 10.39
CA ALA A 314 -24.24 8.24 11.41
C ALA A 314 -23.14 9.31 11.26
N GLU A 315 -21.89 8.90 11.01
CA GLU A 315 -20.77 9.82 10.82
C GLU A 315 -20.94 10.70 9.58
N ARG A 316 -21.53 10.15 8.49
CA ARG A 316 -21.87 10.94 7.29
C ARG A 316 -22.97 11.98 7.50
N ALA A 317 -23.86 11.76 8.46
CA ALA A 317 -24.93 12.73 8.77
C ALA A 317 -24.44 13.88 9.64
N SER A 318 -23.27 13.72 10.27
CA SER A 318 -22.66 14.70 11.18
C SER A 318 -21.56 15.54 10.53
N ALA A 319 -21.11 15.14 9.33
CA ALA A 319 -20.10 15.83 8.53
C ALA A 319 -20.72 16.72 7.45
#